data_0e674ce06c66fad77e81caf5040e03de
#
_entry.id   0e674ce06c66fad77e81caf5040e03de
#
_cell.length_a   1.000
_cell.length_b   1.000
_cell.length_c   1.000
_cell.angle_alpha   90.00
_cell.angle_beta   90.00
_cell.angle_gamma   90.00
#
_symmetry.space_group_name_H-M   'P 1'
#
loop_
_entity.id
_entity.type
_entity.pdbx_description
1 polymer ?
#
loop_
_entity_poly.entity_id
_entity_poly.type
_entity_poly.pdbx_seq_one_letter_code
_entity_poly.pdbx_strand_id
1 'polypeptide(L)'
;RFDTAFILSSKHNFFRQIKGILKLSDRILNYIADKRYLFYSPDSDKHNFFEVNQIDQGLSDWILDKNTKNKFRRTQLELNWIREYPWLLMKPENSESKKYYFSSISQYFKNLLVVQKDSNGEYSDVLMLSIRNSHLKVLYGHLTNPQSTFSFLRQFIIQNRISTISIFHPELVLQMKKQFVFCLYKKPISKRFRISMDLWPFLKDYLKEIQCGDGDSCFT
;
A
#
# COMPACT_ATOMS: atom_id res chain seq x y z
N ARG A 1 -0.98 -10.98 9.40
CA ARG A 1 -0.40 -11.66 10.58
C ARG A 1 -0.79 -10.94 11.84
N PHE A 2 -0.91 -11.71 12.93
CA PHE A 2 -1.19 -11.18 14.25
C PHE A 2 0.08 -10.65 14.88
N ASP A 3 0.03 -9.45 15.45
CA ASP A 3 1.09 -8.84 16.26
C ASP A 3 0.45 -8.12 17.46
N THR A 4 -0.35 -8.92 18.20
CA THR A 4 -1.08 -8.42 19.37
C THR A 4 -0.11 -8.02 20.48
N ALA A 5 1.03 -8.72 20.58
CA ALA A 5 2.08 -8.39 21.52
C ALA A 5 2.62 -6.97 21.33
N PHE A 6 2.82 -6.52 20.09
CA PHE A 6 3.24 -5.17 19.79
C PHE A 6 2.13 -4.15 20.07
N ILE A 7 0.93 -4.40 19.53
CA ILE A 7 -0.22 -3.47 19.62
C ILE A 7 -0.62 -3.22 21.08
N LEU A 8 -0.77 -4.30 21.87
CA LEU A 8 -1.23 -4.18 23.26
C LEU A 8 -0.14 -3.65 24.19
N SER A 9 1.11 -4.08 24.02
CA SER A 9 2.22 -3.60 24.85
C SER A 9 2.53 -2.11 24.63
N SER A 10 2.15 -1.55 23.49
CA SER A 10 2.28 -0.11 23.23
C SER A 10 1.19 0.73 23.90
N LYS A 11 0.05 0.11 24.27
CA LYS A 11 -1.09 0.84 24.86
C LYS A 11 -1.10 0.85 26.37
N HIS A 12 -0.70 -0.26 27.02
CA HIS A 12 -0.76 -0.39 28.48
C HIS A 12 0.43 -1.14 29.04
N ASN A 13 0.96 -0.65 30.16
CA ASN A 13 2.11 -1.26 30.85
C ASN A 13 1.86 -2.71 31.30
N PHE A 14 0.63 -3.05 31.69
CA PHE A 14 0.25 -4.42 32.04
C PHE A 14 0.60 -5.44 30.94
N PHE A 15 0.33 -5.10 29.68
CA PHE A 15 0.63 -5.99 28.56
C PHE A 15 2.12 -6.15 28.28
N ARG A 16 2.97 -5.27 28.81
CA ARG A 16 4.45 -5.42 28.75
C ARG A 16 4.91 -6.59 29.61
N GLN A 17 4.27 -6.82 30.76
CA GLN A 17 4.62 -7.92 31.67
C GLN A 17 4.28 -9.28 31.06
N ILE A 18 3.17 -9.38 30.34
CA ILE A 18 2.71 -10.62 29.68
C ILE A 18 3.10 -10.72 28.22
N LYS A 19 4.04 -9.89 27.75
CA LYS A 19 4.48 -9.84 26.35
C LYS A 19 4.94 -11.20 25.80
N GLY A 20 5.54 -12.05 26.65
CA GLY A 20 5.94 -13.42 26.29
C GLY A 20 4.75 -14.29 25.91
N ILE A 21 3.67 -14.24 26.70
CA ILE A 21 2.44 -14.99 26.46
C ILE A 21 1.75 -14.49 25.19
N LEU A 22 1.68 -13.16 24.99
CA LEU A 22 1.11 -12.58 23.78
C LEU A 22 1.88 -12.99 22.52
N LYS A 23 3.22 -13.03 22.56
CA LYS A 23 4.03 -13.53 21.46
C LYS A 23 3.76 -15.00 21.14
N LEU A 24 3.58 -15.84 22.16
CA LEU A 24 3.22 -17.25 21.96
C LEU A 24 1.84 -17.38 21.31
N SER A 25 0.86 -16.64 21.82
CA SER A 25 -0.47 -16.55 21.22
C SER A 25 -0.42 -16.08 19.76
N ASP A 26 0.36 -15.05 19.46
CA ASP A 26 0.55 -14.56 18.08
C ASP A 26 1.15 -15.64 17.18
N ARG A 27 2.11 -16.44 17.68
CA ARG A 27 2.67 -17.57 16.90
C ARG A 27 1.62 -18.62 16.57
N ILE A 28 0.79 -19.01 17.54
CA ILE A 28 -0.27 -20.00 17.35
C ILE A 28 -1.31 -19.46 16.36
N LEU A 29 -1.76 -18.23 16.54
CA LEU A 29 -2.74 -17.60 15.66
C LEU A 29 -2.20 -17.42 14.24
N ASN A 30 -0.95 -17.03 14.10
CA ASN A 30 -0.30 -16.91 12.79
C ASN A 30 -0.13 -18.28 12.12
N TYR A 31 0.20 -19.33 12.88
CA TYR A 31 0.28 -20.68 12.35
C TYR A 31 -1.09 -21.16 11.82
N ILE A 32 -2.16 -20.94 12.59
CA ILE A 32 -3.54 -21.26 12.17
C ILE A 32 -3.92 -20.44 10.92
N ALA A 33 -3.59 -19.16 10.90
CA ALA A 33 -3.84 -18.29 9.76
C ALA A 33 -3.08 -18.77 8.51
N ASP A 34 -1.78 -19.10 8.64
CA ASP A 34 -0.96 -19.63 7.54
C ASP A 34 -1.55 -20.96 6.99
N LYS A 35 -2.11 -21.81 7.86
CA LYS A 35 -2.80 -23.03 7.41
C LYS A 35 -4.11 -22.72 6.68
N ARG A 36 -4.90 -21.76 7.13
CA ARG A 36 -6.11 -21.32 6.42
C ARG A 36 -5.80 -20.75 5.03
N TYR A 37 -4.66 -20.09 4.86
CA TYR A 37 -4.23 -19.57 3.55
C TYR A 37 -3.93 -20.69 2.55
N LEU A 38 -3.50 -21.87 3.00
CA LEU A 38 -3.32 -23.03 2.13
C LEU A 38 -4.65 -23.56 1.56
N PHE A 39 -5.75 -23.35 2.29
CA PHE A 39 -7.11 -23.73 1.87
C PHE A 39 -7.86 -22.58 1.18
N TYR A 40 -7.24 -21.40 1.07
CA TYR A 40 -7.81 -20.29 0.35
C TYR A 40 -7.66 -20.58 -1.16
N SER A 41 -8.75 -21.04 -1.76
CA SER A 41 -8.84 -21.07 -3.22
C SER A 41 -8.84 -19.61 -3.71
N PRO A 42 -7.90 -19.20 -4.57
CA PRO A 42 -8.04 -17.91 -5.21
C PRO A 42 -9.36 -17.93 -5.97
N ASP A 43 -10.18 -16.90 -5.78
CA ASP A 43 -11.37 -16.71 -6.62
C ASP A 43 -10.93 -16.93 -8.06
N SER A 44 -11.67 -17.77 -8.78
CA SER A 44 -11.37 -18.18 -10.16
C SER A 44 -11.41 -17.04 -11.17
N ASP A 45 -11.81 -15.85 -10.74
CA ASP A 45 -11.64 -14.62 -11.48
C ASP A 45 -10.13 -14.39 -11.65
N LYS A 46 -9.64 -14.86 -12.80
CA LYS A 46 -8.28 -14.58 -13.26
C LYS A 46 -8.11 -13.07 -13.34
N HIS A 47 -7.70 -12.48 -12.22
CA HIS A 47 -7.33 -11.07 -12.22
C HIS A 47 -6.10 -10.96 -13.12
N ASN A 48 -6.27 -10.40 -14.31
CA ASN A 48 -5.18 -10.15 -15.26
C ASN A 48 -4.31 -8.96 -14.79
N PHE A 49 -3.96 -8.95 -13.49
CA PHE A 49 -3.01 -7.99 -12.96
C PHE A 49 -1.59 -8.49 -13.18
N PHE A 50 -0.76 -7.63 -13.73
CA PHE A 50 0.65 -7.91 -13.94
C PHE A 50 1.52 -6.74 -13.48
N GLU A 51 2.72 -7.06 -13.02
CA GLU A 51 3.72 -6.05 -12.63
C GLU A 51 4.35 -5.47 -13.91
N VAL A 52 4.43 -4.14 -13.96
CA VAL A 52 5.06 -3.40 -15.04
C VAL A 52 6.34 -2.76 -14.53
N ASN A 53 7.42 -2.93 -15.28
CA ASN A 53 8.73 -2.40 -14.91
C ASN A 53 8.90 -0.91 -15.20
N GLN A 54 8.22 -0.37 -16.18
CA GLN A 54 8.25 1.03 -16.52
C GLN A 54 6.89 1.49 -17.01
N ILE A 55 6.56 2.74 -16.75
CA ILE A 55 5.40 3.39 -17.31
C ILE A 55 5.80 3.85 -18.71
N ASP A 56 5.16 3.29 -19.72
CA ASP A 56 5.27 3.76 -21.10
C ASP A 56 4.36 4.98 -21.35
N GLN A 57 4.45 5.57 -22.54
CA GLN A 57 3.65 6.72 -22.88
C GLN A 57 2.15 6.40 -22.90
N GLY A 58 1.75 5.24 -23.40
CA GLY A 58 0.33 4.83 -23.47
C GLY A 58 -0.30 4.70 -22.09
N LEU A 59 0.41 4.06 -21.13
CA LEU A 59 -0.03 3.97 -19.75
C LEU A 59 -0.07 5.33 -19.07
N SER A 60 0.92 6.20 -19.36
CA SER A 60 0.97 7.56 -18.83
C SER A 60 -0.24 8.38 -19.30
N ASP A 61 -0.55 8.34 -20.59
CA ASP A 61 -1.66 9.07 -21.18
C ASP A 61 -3.00 8.58 -20.59
N TRP A 62 -3.13 7.26 -20.42
CA TRP A 62 -4.30 6.69 -19.77
C TRP A 62 -4.44 7.16 -18.30
N ILE A 63 -3.34 7.17 -17.53
CA ILE A 63 -3.34 7.69 -16.14
C ILE A 63 -3.74 9.17 -16.11
N LEU A 64 -3.23 9.98 -17.04
CA LEU A 64 -3.54 11.39 -17.12
C LEU A 64 -5.00 11.65 -17.49
N ASP A 65 -5.56 10.86 -18.39
CA ASP A 65 -6.98 10.93 -18.74
C ASP A 65 -7.88 10.61 -17.55
N LYS A 66 -7.61 9.52 -16.84
CA LYS A 66 -8.37 9.14 -15.62
C LYS A 66 -8.19 10.13 -14.48
N ASN A 67 -7.10 10.88 -14.48
CA ASN A 67 -6.73 11.79 -13.39
C ASN A 67 -7.10 13.26 -13.68
N THR A 68 -8.10 13.50 -14.51
CA THR A 68 -8.48 14.86 -14.95
C THR A 68 -8.86 15.80 -13.81
N LYS A 69 -9.44 15.25 -12.74
CA LYS A 69 -9.86 16.02 -11.55
C LYS A 69 -8.73 16.30 -10.57
N ASN A 70 -7.64 15.53 -10.59
CA ASN A 70 -6.52 15.73 -9.68
C ASN A 70 -5.62 16.86 -10.17
N LYS A 71 -5.34 17.83 -9.33
CA LYS A 71 -4.39 18.93 -9.61
C LYS A 71 -2.93 18.50 -9.44
N PHE A 72 -2.66 17.44 -8.69
CA PHE A 72 -1.33 16.88 -8.48
C PHE A 72 -1.08 15.75 -9.49
N ARG A 73 -0.93 16.14 -10.76
CA ARG A 73 -0.66 15.18 -11.83
C ARG A 73 0.83 14.91 -11.90
N ARG A 74 1.19 13.66 -11.84
CA ARG A 74 2.57 13.23 -12.07
C ARG A 74 2.72 12.74 -13.49
N THR A 75 3.79 13.15 -14.11
CA THR A 75 4.19 12.73 -15.46
C THR A 75 4.80 11.32 -15.43
N GLN A 76 4.94 10.73 -16.61
CA GLN A 76 5.66 9.46 -16.81
C GLN A 76 7.06 9.48 -16.16
N LEU A 77 7.80 10.57 -16.39
CA LEU A 77 9.16 10.72 -15.85
C LEU A 77 9.18 10.70 -14.32
N GLU A 78 8.26 11.43 -13.67
CA GLU A 78 8.19 11.49 -12.21
C GLU A 78 7.80 10.15 -11.61
N LEU A 79 6.82 9.43 -12.17
CA LEU A 79 6.39 8.15 -11.67
C LEU A 79 7.47 7.08 -11.85
N ASN A 80 8.17 7.07 -12.98
CA ASN A 80 9.31 6.18 -13.20
C ASN A 80 10.45 6.52 -12.26
N TRP A 81 10.74 7.81 -12.06
CA TRP A 81 11.76 8.26 -11.11
C TRP A 81 11.49 7.82 -9.68
N ILE A 82 10.25 8.00 -9.18
CA ILE A 82 9.85 7.55 -7.83
C ILE A 82 10.09 6.05 -7.65
N ARG A 83 9.92 5.28 -8.72
CA ARG A 83 10.09 3.84 -8.68
C ARG A 83 11.56 3.42 -8.74
N GLU A 84 12.33 4.07 -9.58
CA GLU A 84 13.75 3.76 -9.82
C GLU A 84 14.63 4.21 -8.65
N TYR A 85 14.30 5.35 -8.04
CA TYR A 85 15.06 5.95 -6.95
C TYR A 85 14.28 5.93 -5.63
N PRO A 86 14.12 4.76 -5.00
CA PRO A 86 13.43 4.68 -3.74
C PRO A 86 14.24 5.42 -2.67
N TRP A 87 13.58 6.30 -1.93
CA TRP A 87 14.20 7.08 -0.87
C TRP A 87 14.68 6.23 0.30
N LEU A 88 14.11 5.03 0.46
CA LEU A 88 14.49 4.06 1.46
C LEU A 88 15.48 3.06 0.87
N LEU A 89 16.64 2.95 1.48
CA LEU A 89 17.62 1.94 1.12
C LEU A 89 17.29 0.64 1.83
N MET A 90 17.35 -0.48 1.10
CA MET A 90 17.40 -1.79 1.73
C MET A 90 18.74 -1.98 2.43
N LYS A 91 18.70 -2.59 3.61
CA LYS A 91 19.93 -2.94 4.33
C LYS A 91 20.70 -3.93 3.46
N PRO A 92 21.91 -3.62 2.98
CA PRO A 92 22.73 -4.59 2.29
C PRO A 92 23.13 -5.70 3.28
N GLU A 93 23.12 -6.94 2.85
CA GLU A 93 23.38 -8.10 3.71
C GLU A 93 24.75 -8.05 4.43
N ASN A 94 25.72 -7.25 3.93
CA ASN A 94 27.10 -7.25 4.37
C ASN A 94 27.74 -5.88 4.57
N SER A 95 27.04 -4.83 4.91
CA SER A 95 27.72 -3.54 5.12
C SER A 95 27.67 -3.04 6.56
N GLU A 96 28.82 -3.11 7.22
CA GLU A 96 29.15 -2.25 8.37
C GLU A 96 29.20 -0.74 7.98
N SER A 97 29.23 -0.46 6.67
CA SER A 97 29.40 0.86 6.12
C SER A 97 28.06 1.54 5.92
N LYS A 98 27.91 2.67 6.55
CA LYS A 98 26.92 3.75 6.41
C LYS A 98 25.82 3.77 7.44
N LYS A 99 26.19 3.93 8.67
CA LYS A 99 25.35 4.58 9.67
C LYS A 99 25.27 6.09 9.37
N TYR A 100 24.59 6.47 8.30
CA TYR A 100 24.12 7.84 8.21
C TYR A 100 23.05 8.02 9.25
N TYR A 101 23.22 8.95 10.17
CA TYR A 101 22.34 9.20 11.31
C TYR A 101 20.87 9.48 10.89
N PHE A 102 20.64 9.88 9.66
CA PHE A 102 19.34 10.22 9.10
C PHE A 102 18.82 9.25 8.03
N SER A 103 19.55 8.19 7.68
CA SER A 103 19.05 7.24 6.69
C SER A 103 18.05 6.29 7.32
N SER A 104 16.83 6.31 6.82
CA SER A 104 15.83 5.30 7.16
C SER A 104 16.16 4.01 6.41
N ILE A 105 16.73 3.03 7.11
CA ILE A 105 17.07 1.73 6.54
C ILE A 105 15.90 0.77 6.77
N SER A 106 15.45 0.11 5.72
CA SER A 106 14.45 -0.95 5.78
C SER A 106 15.09 -2.30 5.49
N GLN A 107 14.62 -3.37 6.14
CA GLN A 107 15.06 -4.73 5.81
C GLN A 107 14.60 -5.13 4.41
N TYR A 108 13.39 -4.70 4.05
CA TYR A 108 12.79 -4.92 2.74
C TYR A 108 12.02 -3.67 2.31
N PHE A 109 12.29 -3.19 1.10
CA PHE A 109 11.55 -2.10 0.50
C PHE A 109 11.41 -2.33 -1.00
N LYS A 110 10.19 -2.23 -1.51
CA LYS A 110 9.90 -2.34 -2.95
C LYS A 110 8.72 -1.46 -3.33
N ASN A 111 8.87 -0.69 -4.40
CA ASN A 111 7.76 -0.05 -5.09
C ASN A 111 7.36 -0.93 -6.28
N LEU A 112 6.07 -1.19 -6.41
CA LEU A 112 5.48 -2.00 -7.45
C LEU A 112 4.47 -1.17 -8.23
N LEU A 113 4.51 -1.29 -9.54
CA LEU A 113 3.45 -0.83 -10.42
C LEU A 113 2.70 -2.05 -10.94
N VAL A 114 1.42 -2.11 -10.64
CA VAL A 114 0.56 -3.23 -11.02
C VAL A 114 -0.57 -2.71 -11.87
N VAL A 115 -0.79 -3.36 -12.99
CA VAL A 115 -1.73 -2.93 -14.02
C VAL A 115 -2.66 -4.08 -14.36
N GLN A 116 -3.94 -3.78 -14.56
CA GLN A 116 -4.91 -4.69 -15.14
C GLN A 116 -5.27 -4.21 -16.55
N LYS A 117 -5.42 -5.15 -17.47
CA LYS A 117 -6.02 -4.92 -18.78
C LYS A 117 -7.38 -5.62 -18.87
N ASP A 118 -8.28 -5.00 -19.59
CA ASP A 118 -9.58 -5.59 -19.91
C ASP A 118 -9.49 -6.66 -21.02
N SER A 119 -10.63 -7.21 -21.44
CA SER A 119 -10.70 -8.20 -22.50
C SER A 119 -10.26 -7.68 -23.88
N ASN A 120 -10.25 -6.38 -24.07
CA ASN A 120 -9.85 -5.71 -25.31
C ASN A 120 -8.34 -5.35 -25.31
N GLY A 121 -7.64 -5.63 -24.20
CA GLY A 121 -6.23 -5.28 -24.02
C GLY A 121 -5.99 -3.84 -23.56
N GLU A 122 -7.06 -3.07 -23.32
CA GLU A 122 -6.98 -1.70 -22.81
C GLU A 122 -6.73 -1.68 -21.30
N TYR A 123 -6.06 -0.63 -20.81
CA TYR A 123 -5.84 -0.46 -19.39
C TYR A 123 -7.16 -0.22 -18.66
N SER A 124 -7.41 -0.98 -17.59
CA SER A 124 -8.61 -0.84 -16.76
C SER A 124 -8.29 -0.30 -15.37
N ASP A 125 -7.30 -0.88 -14.73
CA ASP A 125 -6.94 -0.52 -13.37
C ASP A 125 -5.43 -0.44 -13.22
N VAL A 126 -4.95 0.53 -12.45
CA VAL A 126 -3.54 0.76 -12.16
C VAL A 126 -3.35 1.02 -10.68
N LEU A 127 -2.40 0.34 -10.07
CA LEU A 127 -2.01 0.52 -8.68
C LEU A 127 -0.50 0.73 -8.57
N MET A 128 -0.10 1.75 -7.84
CA MET A 128 1.26 1.89 -7.35
C MET A 128 1.30 1.53 -5.87
N LEU A 129 2.03 0.48 -5.56
CA LEU A 129 2.14 -0.11 -4.24
C LEU A 129 3.54 0.10 -3.68
N SER A 130 3.63 0.39 -2.40
CA SER A 130 4.90 0.42 -1.67
C SER A 130 4.86 -0.62 -0.57
N ILE A 131 5.85 -1.49 -0.53
CA ILE A 131 6.02 -2.49 0.52
C ILE A 131 7.26 -2.14 1.32
N ARG A 132 7.05 -1.91 2.62
CA ARG A 132 8.15 -1.71 3.57
C ARG A 132 8.06 -2.78 4.65
N ASN A 133 9.02 -3.69 4.68
CA ASN A 133 8.98 -4.88 5.52
C ASN A 133 7.70 -5.70 5.21
N SER A 134 6.77 -5.80 6.15
CA SER A 134 5.45 -6.46 5.96
C SER A 134 4.28 -5.47 5.92
N HIS A 135 4.55 -4.20 5.67
CA HIS A 135 3.55 -3.15 5.54
C HIS A 135 3.37 -2.77 4.07
N LEU A 136 2.16 -2.88 3.57
CA LEU A 136 1.74 -2.45 2.24
C LEU A 136 1.06 -1.08 2.31
N LYS A 137 1.49 -0.16 1.46
CA LYS A 137 0.85 1.14 1.27
C LYS A 137 0.41 1.27 -0.18
N VAL A 138 -0.85 1.64 -0.41
CA VAL A 138 -1.34 2.02 -1.74
C VAL A 138 -1.00 3.49 -1.95
N LEU A 139 -0.05 3.78 -2.83
CA LEU A 139 0.40 5.15 -3.13
C LEU A 139 -0.54 5.84 -4.10
N TYR A 140 -0.80 5.18 -5.23
CA TYR A 140 -1.70 5.63 -6.28
C TYR A 140 -2.65 4.51 -6.68
N GLY A 141 -3.89 4.87 -7.00
CA GLY A 141 -4.87 3.97 -7.58
C GLY A 141 -5.73 4.71 -8.60
N HIS A 142 -5.81 4.16 -9.79
CA HIS A 142 -6.76 4.56 -10.83
C HIS A 142 -7.58 3.33 -11.14
N LEU A 143 -8.86 3.35 -10.75
CA LEU A 143 -9.70 2.16 -10.69
C LEU A 143 -10.94 2.34 -11.54
N THR A 144 -11.18 1.37 -12.42
CA THR A 144 -12.45 1.21 -13.11
C THR A 144 -13.32 0.19 -12.39
N ASN A 145 -12.69 -0.87 -11.83
CA ASN A 145 -13.39 -1.91 -11.08
C ASN A 145 -12.79 -2.09 -9.68
N PRO A 146 -13.21 -1.31 -8.67
CA PRO A 146 -12.70 -1.37 -7.30
C PRO A 146 -12.86 -2.73 -6.63
N GLN A 147 -13.88 -3.52 -7.00
CA GLN A 147 -14.10 -4.85 -6.45
C GLN A 147 -13.05 -5.84 -6.94
N SER A 148 -12.77 -5.88 -8.24
CA SER A 148 -11.72 -6.69 -8.85
C SER A 148 -10.35 -6.33 -8.25
N THR A 149 -10.05 -5.04 -8.21
CA THR A 149 -8.81 -4.53 -7.61
C THR A 149 -8.67 -4.90 -6.14
N PHE A 150 -9.75 -4.86 -5.37
CA PHE A 150 -9.71 -5.27 -3.97
C PHE A 150 -9.49 -6.78 -3.83
N SER A 151 -10.10 -7.60 -4.67
CA SER A 151 -9.86 -9.06 -4.69
C SER A 151 -8.41 -9.38 -5.02
N PHE A 152 -7.81 -8.69 -5.99
CA PHE A 152 -6.38 -8.77 -6.28
C PHE A 152 -5.53 -8.38 -5.06
N LEU A 153 -5.80 -7.22 -4.44
CA LEU A 153 -5.06 -6.77 -3.24
C LEU A 153 -5.15 -7.80 -2.12
N ARG A 154 -6.31 -8.42 -1.91
CA ARG A 154 -6.50 -9.47 -0.90
C ARG A 154 -5.59 -10.66 -1.18
N GLN A 155 -5.56 -11.15 -2.41
CA GLN A 155 -4.68 -12.23 -2.84
C GLN A 155 -3.20 -11.84 -2.68
N PHE A 156 -2.84 -10.65 -3.13
CA PHE A 156 -1.49 -10.11 -3.04
C PHE A 156 -0.99 -10.04 -1.58
N ILE A 157 -1.83 -9.55 -0.66
CA ILE A 157 -1.54 -9.47 0.78
C ILE A 157 -1.26 -10.85 1.37
N ILE A 158 -2.06 -11.84 0.96
CA ILE A 158 -1.91 -13.23 1.40
C ILE A 158 -0.58 -13.81 0.91
N GLN A 159 -0.34 -13.75 -0.40
CA GLN A 159 0.84 -14.32 -1.04
C GLN A 159 2.15 -13.70 -0.53
N ASN A 160 2.16 -12.39 -0.32
CA ASN A 160 3.34 -11.65 0.15
C ASN A 160 3.43 -11.55 1.67
N ARG A 161 2.56 -12.25 2.41
CA ARG A 161 2.55 -12.29 3.88
C ARG A 161 2.54 -10.91 4.52
N ILE A 162 1.78 -9.98 3.94
CA ILE A 162 1.64 -8.62 4.44
C ILE A 162 0.89 -8.65 5.78
N SER A 163 1.43 -7.97 6.80
CA SER A 163 0.82 -7.91 8.13
C SER A 163 -0.04 -6.66 8.33
N THR A 164 0.31 -5.57 7.67
CA THR A 164 -0.41 -4.30 7.78
C THR A 164 -0.60 -3.66 6.42
N ILE A 165 -1.71 -2.96 6.25
CA ILE A 165 -2.01 -2.22 5.02
C ILE A 165 -2.50 -0.82 5.34
N SER A 166 -2.04 0.17 4.58
CA SER A 166 -2.56 1.54 4.57
C SER A 166 -3.19 1.85 3.23
N ILE A 167 -4.49 2.13 3.25
CA ILE A 167 -5.27 2.50 2.06
C ILE A 167 -5.95 3.83 2.35
N PHE A 168 -5.78 4.78 1.43
CA PHE A 168 -6.45 6.09 1.46
C PHE A 168 -7.44 6.26 0.31
N HIS A 169 -7.40 5.39 -0.70
CA HIS A 169 -8.33 5.42 -1.84
C HIS A 169 -9.76 5.13 -1.37
N PRO A 170 -10.72 6.06 -1.57
CA PRO A 170 -12.06 5.95 -0.97
C PRO A 170 -12.81 4.67 -1.33
N GLU A 171 -12.76 4.28 -2.61
CA GLU A 171 -13.47 3.10 -3.11
C GLU A 171 -12.88 1.80 -2.56
N LEU A 172 -11.54 1.68 -2.46
CA LEU A 172 -10.90 0.53 -1.82
C LEU A 172 -11.21 0.45 -0.33
N VAL A 173 -11.29 1.59 0.36
CA VAL A 173 -11.70 1.65 1.76
C VAL A 173 -13.14 1.17 1.94
N LEU A 174 -14.04 1.51 1.01
CA LEU A 174 -15.41 1.01 1.02
C LEU A 174 -15.48 -0.50 0.84
N GLN A 175 -14.72 -1.08 -0.11
CA GLN A 175 -14.64 -2.52 -0.30
C GLN A 175 -14.07 -3.21 0.94
N MET A 176 -13.03 -2.65 1.55
CA MET A 176 -12.43 -3.18 2.78
C MET A 176 -13.40 -3.16 3.97
N LYS A 177 -14.30 -2.17 4.05
CA LYS A 177 -15.34 -2.12 5.09
C LYS A 177 -16.39 -3.20 4.90
N LYS A 178 -16.79 -3.50 3.66
CA LYS A 178 -17.77 -4.53 3.34
C LYS A 178 -17.26 -5.94 3.64
N GLN A 179 -15.96 -6.20 3.48
CA GLN A 179 -15.35 -7.51 3.71
C GLN A 179 -14.69 -7.59 5.09
N PHE A 180 -15.52 -7.78 6.12
CA PHE A 180 -15.11 -7.73 7.53
C PHE A 180 -14.09 -8.81 7.95
N VAL A 181 -14.12 -9.98 7.33
CA VAL A 181 -13.38 -11.19 7.77
C VAL A 181 -11.87 -11.06 7.62
N PHE A 182 -11.38 -10.07 6.87
CA PHE A 182 -9.99 -9.98 6.46
C PHE A 182 -9.09 -9.16 7.39
N CYS A 183 -9.65 -8.20 8.13
CA CYS A 183 -8.89 -7.32 9.00
C CYS A 183 -9.33 -7.42 10.45
N LEU A 184 -8.44 -7.90 11.33
CA LEU A 184 -8.68 -7.96 12.76
C LEU A 184 -8.77 -6.60 13.43
N TYR A 185 -8.00 -5.66 12.97
CA TYR A 185 -7.92 -4.33 13.53
C TYR A 185 -7.93 -3.28 12.43
N LYS A 186 -8.87 -2.35 12.53
CA LYS A 186 -9.00 -1.20 11.62
C LYS A 186 -8.85 0.08 12.44
N LYS A 187 -7.92 0.92 12.03
CA LYS A 187 -7.72 2.24 12.62
C LYS A 187 -7.97 3.29 11.53
N PRO A 188 -8.91 4.23 11.73
CA PRO A 188 -9.03 5.36 10.84
C PRO A 188 -7.77 6.21 10.95
N ILE A 189 -7.17 6.50 9.80
CA ILE A 189 -5.98 7.36 9.69
C ILE A 189 -6.40 8.57 8.89
N SER A 190 -6.18 9.77 9.45
CA SER A 190 -6.33 11.02 8.73
C SER A 190 -4.97 11.47 8.21
N LYS A 191 -4.91 11.82 6.93
CA LYS A 191 -3.73 12.41 6.33
C LYS A 191 -3.79 13.93 6.55
N ARG A 192 -2.71 14.51 7.07
CA ARG A 192 -2.61 15.95 7.27
C ARG A 192 -1.75 16.54 6.17
N PHE A 193 -2.25 17.56 5.51
CA PHE A 193 -1.50 18.32 4.51
C PHE A 193 -1.21 19.71 5.06
N ARG A 194 -0.03 20.23 4.75
CA ARG A 194 0.30 21.64 4.94
C ARG A 194 0.23 22.30 3.57
N ILE A 195 -0.61 23.30 3.45
CA ILE A 195 -0.85 24.04 2.20
C ILE A 195 -0.63 25.51 2.52
N SER A 196 0.07 26.24 1.66
CA SER A 196 0.22 27.68 1.82
C SER A 196 -1.16 28.36 1.70
N MET A 197 -1.33 29.49 2.39
CA MET A 197 -2.59 30.25 2.37
C MET A 197 -2.92 30.71 0.94
N ASP A 198 -1.92 31.03 0.15
CA ASP A 198 -2.09 31.49 -1.23
C ASP A 198 -2.62 30.39 -2.16
N LEU A 199 -2.27 29.12 -1.88
CA LEU A 199 -2.76 27.98 -2.67
C LEU A 199 -4.11 27.45 -2.17
N TRP A 200 -4.52 27.79 -0.96
CA TRP A 200 -5.75 27.28 -0.35
C TRP A 200 -7.00 27.53 -1.21
N PRO A 201 -7.26 28.75 -1.77
CA PRO A 201 -8.43 29.01 -2.59
C PRO A 201 -8.52 28.08 -3.82
N PHE A 202 -7.38 27.65 -4.37
CA PHE A 202 -7.30 26.83 -5.57
C PHE A 202 -7.38 25.33 -5.27
N LEU A 203 -7.03 24.89 -4.07
CA LEU A 203 -6.88 23.48 -3.72
C LEU A 203 -7.99 22.93 -2.83
N LYS A 204 -8.73 23.75 -2.10
CA LYS A 204 -9.74 23.32 -1.12
C LYS A 204 -10.75 22.33 -1.68
N ASP A 205 -11.17 22.52 -2.93
CA ASP A 205 -12.19 21.69 -3.58
C ASP A 205 -11.62 20.37 -4.12
N TYR A 206 -10.29 20.27 -4.23
CA TYR A 206 -9.58 19.09 -4.74
C TYR A 206 -8.94 18.23 -3.66
N LEU A 207 -9.10 18.56 -2.37
CA LEU A 207 -8.47 17.82 -1.27
C LEU A 207 -8.90 16.35 -1.22
N LYS A 208 -10.11 16.03 -1.69
CA LYS A 208 -10.63 14.66 -1.75
C LYS A 208 -9.94 13.80 -2.83
N GLU A 209 -9.36 14.46 -3.83
CA GLU A 209 -8.69 13.81 -4.96
C GLU A 209 -7.21 13.55 -4.69
N ILE A 210 -6.67 14.08 -3.57
CA ILE A 210 -5.27 13.88 -3.20
C ILE A 210 -5.03 12.42 -2.81
N GLN A 211 -4.17 11.75 -3.56
CA GLN A 211 -3.78 10.37 -3.32
C GLN A 211 -2.65 10.25 -2.30
N CYS A 212 -2.39 9.04 -1.80
CA CYS A 212 -1.35 8.81 -0.79
C CYS A 212 0.05 9.16 -1.29
N GLY A 213 0.31 8.98 -2.57
CA GLY A 213 1.59 9.27 -3.20
C GLY A 213 1.82 10.73 -3.55
N ASP A 214 0.81 11.60 -3.42
CA ASP A 214 0.97 13.02 -3.72
C ASP A 214 1.79 13.73 -2.64
N GLY A 215 2.54 14.74 -3.05
CA GLY A 215 3.53 15.40 -2.19
C GLY A 215 4.68 14.45 -1.83
N ASP A 216 5.29 14.66 -0.66
CA ASP A 216 6.46 13.90 -0.21
C ASP A 216 6.13 12.54 0.41
N SER A 217 4.86 12.18 0.48
CA SER A 217 4.44 10.94 1.16
C SER A 217 4.70 9.65 0.37
N CYS A 218 5.08 9.75 -0.90
CA CYS A 218 5.59 8.61 -1.66
C CYS A 218 7.00 8.18 -1.19
N PHE A 219 7.72 9.06 -0.49
CA PHE A 219 9.07 8.82 0.01
C PHE A 219 9.11 8.36 1.47
N THR A 220 8.00 8.29 2.15
CA THR A 220 7.85 7.85 3.54
C THR A 220 7.08 6.55 3.61
#